data_a6f0cd42b0333ef5e68d3e1527d7e855
#
_entry.id   a6f0cd42b0333ef5e68d3e1527d7e855
#
_cell.length_a   1.000
_cell.length_b   1.000
_cell.length_c   1.000
_cell.angle_alpha   90.00
_cell.angle_beta   90.00
_cell.angle_gamma   90.00
#
_symmetry.space_group_name_H-M   'P 1'
#
loop_
_entity.id
_entity.type
_entity.pdbx_description
1 polymer ?
#
loop_
_entity_poly.entity_id
_entity_poly.type
_entity_poly.pdbx_seq_one_letter_code
_entity_poly.pdbx_strand_id
1 'polypeptide(L)'
;FRHQNLVEMIGYCEYALDNGPVFILSKFVSGMQIDEYVKMHLEGATDKVEKICNVIYPVLDALDYVHSRGVVHRDIKPSNIMIENESNIRLMDLGIARMNGGNKFSAFGFIGTPQYSAPEQISRDKNSSVQINASTDIYELGITFYELLTGKNPFDAPTEMGTLTKQMKESLPNDDKIPRKLMQVIWKATEKDQSKRYQTALEFKTAIKQAMLPPLSTSAKVQDWVDSHIGICIGSVAALIVFIGLLIF
;
A
#
# COMPACT_ATOMS: atom_id res chain seq x y z
N PHE A 1 11.57 17.78 3.65
CA PHE A 1 11.56 16.31 3.58
C PHE A 1 12.69 15.84 2.66
N ARG A 2 13.60 14.99 3.16
CA ARG A 2 14.66 14.39 2.33
C ARG A 2 14.66 12.89 2.58
N HIS A 3 14.28 12.12 1.57
CA HIS A 3 14.30 10.66 1.58
C HIS A 3 14.66 10.16 0.18
N GLN A 4 15.44 9.07 0.10
CA GLN A 4 15.92 8.55 -1.18
C GLN A 4 14.82 8.17 -2.16
N ASN A 5 13.62 7.83 -1.67
CA ASN A 5 12.46 7.42 -2.47
C ASN A 5 11.38 8.50 -2.54
N LEU A 6 11.68 9.74 -2.17
CA LEU A 6 10.84 10.91 -2.41
C LEU A 6 11.50 11.84 -3.42
N VAL A 7 10.68 12.51 -4.24
CA VAL A 7 11.16 13.63 -5.02
C VAL A 7 11.63 14.74 -4.06
N GLU A 8 12.79 15.30 -4.33
CA GLU A 8 13.33 16.41 -3.55
C GLU A 8 12.54 17.68 -3.85
N MET A 9 11.90 18.25 -2.84
CA MET A 9 11.27 19.55 -2.92
C MET A 9 12.35 20.61 -2.74
N ILE A 10 12.54 21.47 -3.77
CA ILE A 10 13.53 22.55 -3.78
C ILE A 10 12.99 23.77 -3.05
N GLY A 11 11.70 24.05 -3.20
CA GLY A 11 11.04 25.18 -2.56
C GLY A 11 9.57 25.30 -2.94
N TYR A 12 8.94 26.31 -2.38
CA TYR A 12 7.60 26.72 -2.79
C TYR A 12 7.59 28.23 -2.97
N CYS A 13 6.74 28.71 -3.86
CA CYS A 13 6.51 30.13 -4.06
C CYS A 13 5.03 30.41 -3.83
N GLU A 14 4.75 31.28 -2.89
CA GLU A 14 3.42 31.75 -2.57
C GLU A 14 3.31 33.19 -3.08
N TYR A 15 2.41 33.47 -3.99
CA TYR A 15 2.13 34.85 -4.39
C TYR A 15 1.40 35.52 -3.22
N ALA A 16 2.12 36.45 -2.54
CA ALA A 16 1.67 37.11 -1.31
C ALA A 16 0.49 38.10 -1.51
N LEU A 17 0.00 38.27 -2.73
CA LEU A 17 -1.08 39.18 -3.04
C LEU A 17 -2.35 38.37 -3.41
N ASP A 18 -3.31 38.40 -2.50
CA ASP A 18 -4.73 38.05 -2.71
C ASP A 18 -5.02 36.74 -3.48
N ASN A 19 -4.90 35.59 -2.82
CA ASN A 19 -5.28 34.27 -3.39
C ASN A 19 -4.54 33.85 -4.66
N GLY A 20 -3.32 34.28 -4.86
CA GLY A 20 -2.47 33.86 -5.98
C GLY A 20 -2.13 32.35 -5.93
N PRO A 21 -1.78 31.75 -7.06
CA PRO A 21 -1.45 30.33 -7.11
C PRO A 21 -0.18 30.02 -6.32
N VAL A 22 -0.18 28.91 -5.58
CA VAL A 22 1.02 28.36 -4.92
C VAL A 22 1.72 27.45 -5.92
N PHE A 23 3.02 27.67 -6.13
CA PHE A 23 3.87 26.82 -6.94
C PHE A 23 4.81 26.02 -6.06
N ILE A 24 4.90 24.72 -6.30
CA ILE A 24 5.88 23.84 -5.67
C ILE A 24 6.98 23.57 -6.70
N LEU A 25 8.22 23.83 -6.30
CA LEU A 25 9.42 23.54 -7.09
C LEU A 25 10.00 22.22 -6.62
N SER A 26 10.01 21.22 -7.46
CA SER A 26 10.63 19.93 -7.20
C SER A 26 11.77 19.65 -8.17
N LYS A 27 12.70 18.80 -7.74
CA LYS A 27 13.76 18.30 -8.61
C LYS A 27 13.16 17.50 -9.75
N PHE A 28 13.65 17.73 -10.98
CA PHE A 28 13.24 16.93 -12.12
C PHE A 28 13.72 15.48 -11.96
N VAL A 29 12.83 14.54 -12.18
CA VAL A 29 13.11 13.10 -12.17
C VAL A 29 13.13 12.61 -13.61
N SER A 30 14.31 12.19 -14.08
CA SER A 30 14.48 11.63 -15.42
C SER A 30 14.18 10.13 -15.37
N GLY A 31 12.96 9.75 -15.77
CA GLY A 31 12.50 8.37 -15.72
C GLY A 31 11.12 8.22 -16.37
N MET A 32 10.48 7.10 -16.15
CA MET A 32 9.11 6.84 -16.61
C MET A 32 8.16 6.57 -15.45
N GLN A 33 6.88 6.75 -15.68
CA GLN A 33 5.84 6.38 -14.72
C GLN A 33 5.77 4.85 -14.57
N ILE A 34 5.37 4.38 -13.39
CA ILE A 34 5.39 2.95 -13.08
C ILE A 34 4.46 2.13 -13.99
N ASP A 35 3.31 2.65 -14.37
CA ASP A 35 2.37 1.99 -15.28
C ASP A 35 2.94 1.80 -16.68
N GLU A 36 3.64 2.83 -17.21
CA GLU A 36 4.38 2.72 -18.47
C GLU A 36 5.50 1.69 -18.38
N TYR A 37 6.26 1.70 -17.29
CA TYR A 37 7.33 0.71 -17.05
C TYR A 37 6.78 -0.71 -17.01
N VAL A 38 5.70 -0.95 -16.26
CA VAL A 38 5.06 -2.27 -16.17
C VAL A 38 4.57 -2.72 -17.55
N LYS A 39 3.93 -1.85 -18.30
CA LYS A 39 3.44 -2.16 -19.65
C LYS A 39 4.56 -2.47 -20.63
N MET A 40 5.65 -1.71 -20.58
CA MET A 40 6.75 -1.86 -21.55
C MET A 40 7.71 -2.99 -21.20
N HIS A 41 7.95 -3.27 -19.93
CA HIS A 41 9.05 -4.14 -19.48
C HIS A 41 8.58 -5.38 -18.71
N LEU A 42 7.36 -5.39 -18.14
CA LEU A 42 6.90 -6.49 -17.31
C LEU A 42 5.67 -7.24 -17.87
N GLU A 43 5.10 -6.78 -18.99
CA GLU A 43 3.97 -7.50 -19.58
C GLU A 43 4.44 -8.88 -20.10
N GLY A 44 3.78 -9.95 -19.62
CA GLY A 44 4.17 -11.33 -19.94
C GLY A 44 5.39 -11.88 -19.19
N ALA A 45 6.05 -11.09 -18.34
CA ALA A 45 7.19 -11.57 -17.57
C ALA A 45 6.73 -12.52 -16.45
N THR A 46 7.45 -13.64 -16.27
CA THR A 46 7.13 -14.64 -15.23
C THR A 46 7.40 -14.14 -13.82
N ASP A 47 8.29 -13.16 -13.67
CA ASP A 47 8.67 -12.51 -12.42
C ASP A 47 7.97 -11.14 -12.19
N LYS A 48 6.91 -10.85 -12.99
CA LYS A 48 6.15 -9.59 -12.93
C LYS A 48 5.72 -9.24 -11.51
N VAL A 49 5.15 -10.19 -10.78
CA VAL A 49 4.66 -9.98 -9.41
C VAL A 49 5.80 -9.57 -8.48
N GLU A 50 6.93 -10.28 -8.53
CA GLU A 50 8.10 -9.99 -7.70
C GLU A 50 8.67 -8.59 -8.01
N LYS A 51 8.85 -8.26 -9.29
CA LYS A 51 9.35 -6.96 -9.73
C LYS A 51 8.43 -5.81 -9.30
N ILE A 52 7.11 -5.98 -9.40
CA ILE A 52 6.17 -4.98 -8.91
C ILE A 52 6.27 -4.84 -7.38
N CYS A 53 6.37 -5.95 -6.62
CA CYS A 53 6.60 -5.87 -5.18
C CYS A 53 7.89 -5.08 -4.85
N ASN A 54 8.97 -5.30 -5.60
CA ASN A 54 10.24 -4.60 -5.42
C ASN A 54 10.14 -3.10 -5.68
N VAL A 55 9.20 -2.64 -6.52
CA VAL A 55 8.89 -1.21 -6.68
C VAL A 55 8.02 -0.69 -5.53
N ILE A 56 7.08 -1.47 -5.03
CA ILE A 56 6.17 -1.06 -3.94
C ILE A 56 6.93 -0.88 -2.61
N TYR A 57 7.97 -1.67 -2.33
CA TYR A 57 8.74 -1.54 -1.08
C TYR A 57 9.38 -0.14 -0.88
N PRO A 58 10.10 0.46 -1.85
CA PRO A 58 10.59 1.83 -1.74
C PRO A 58 9.49 2.89 -1.56
N VAL A 59 8.32 2.70 -2.20
CA VAL A 59 7.16 3.58 -2.01
C VAL A 59 6.67 3.53 -0.56
N LEU A 60 6.59 2.32 0.02
CA LEU A 60 6.22 2.14 1.43
C LEU A 60 7.25 2.74 2.39
N ASP A 61 8.56 2.68 2.06
CA ASP A 61 9.59 3.38 2.85
C ASP A 61 9.43 4.90 2.80
N ALA A 62 9.09 5.45 1.64
CA ALA A 62 8.80 6.86 1.50
C ALA A 62 7.56 7.28 2.31
N LEU A 63 6.49 6.46 2.28
CA LEU A 63 5.27 6.71 3.04
C LEU A 63 5.52 6.63 4.55
N ASP A 64 6.24 5.61 5.03
CA ASP A 64 6.60 5.50 6.45
C ASP A 64 7.37 6.73 6.94
N TYR A 65 8.31 7.22 6.12
CA TYR A 65 9.06 8.42 6.41
C TYR A 65 8.18 9.68 6.53
N VAL A 66 7.22 9.90 5.63
CA VAL A 66 6.36 11.10 5.69
C VAL A 66 5.30 10.96 6.78
N HIS A 67 4.74 9.76 6.98
CA HIS A 67 3.78 9.47 8.04
C HIS A 67 4.37 9.70 9.44
N SER A 68 5.63 9.30 9.68
CA SER A 68 6.33 9.55 10.94
C SER A 68 6.51 11.03 11.26
N ARG A 69 6.30 11.91 10.28
CA ARG A 69 6.34 13.38 10.40
C ARG A 69 4.95 14.03 10.35
N GLY A 70 3.89 13.23 10.49
CA GLY A 70 2.52 13.70 10.50
C GLY A 70 1.98 14.14 9.14
N VAL A 71 2.64 13.75 8.03
CA VAL A 71 2.20 14.11 6.68
C VAL A 71 1.58 12.90 6.00
N VAL A 72 0.42 13.09 5.38
CA VAL A 72 -0.29 12.11 4.54
C VAL A 72 -0.21 12.59 3.10
N HIS A 73 0.08 11.67 2.18
CA HIS A 73 0.31 11.99 0.76
C HIS A 73 -0.98 12.35 0.01
N ARG A 74 -2.05 11.57 0.20
CA ARG A 74 -3.42 11.80 -0.31
C ARG A 74 -3.62 11.73 -1.83
N ASP A 75 -2.65 11.25 -2.58
CA ASP A 75 -2.74 11.09 -4.04
C ASP A 75 -1.78 10.01 -4.56
N ILE A 76 -1.83 8.82 -3.94
CA ILE A 76 -1.02 7.69 -4.40
C ILE A 76 -1.69 7.06 -5.62
N LYS A 77 -0.99 7.11 -6.74
CA LYS A 77 -1.42 6.55 -8.02
C LYS A 77 -0.23 6.25 -8.91
N PRO A 78 -0.36 5.45 -9.98
CA PRO A 78 0.76 5.10 -10.85
C PRO A 78 1.53 6.32 -11.38
N SER A 79 0.84 7.38 -11.81
CA SER A 79 1.48 8.58 -12.36
C SER A 79 2.32 9.37 -11.34
N ASN A 80 2.17 9.10 -10.05
CA ASN A 80 2.96 9.72 -8.98
C ASN A 80 4.11 8.80 -8.49
N ILE A 81 4.38 7.69 -9.18
CA ILE A 81 5.50 6.80 -8.90
C ILE A 81 6.39 6.75 -10.13
N MET A 82 7.60 7.29 -10.00
CA MET A 82 8.58 7.36 -11.09
C MET A 82 9.70 6.35 -10.89
N ILE A 83 10.12 5.73 -11.98
CA ILE A 83 11.29 4.84 -12.05
C ILE A 83 12.38 5.54 -12.86
N GLU A 84 13.46 5.96 -12.18
CA GLU A 84 14.65 6.53 -12.86
C GLU A 84 15.50 5.41 -13.51
N ASN A 85 15.61 4.28 -12.80
CA ASN A 85 16.20 3.02 -13.24
C ASN A 85 15.65 1.90 -12.34
N GLU A 86 15.95 0.64 -12.63
CA GLU A 86 15.38 -0.53 -11.93
C GLU A 86 15.49 -0.50 -10.39
N SER A 87 16.38 0.29 -9.83
CA SER A 87 16.61 0.40 -8.38
C SER A 87 16.21 1.75 -7.78
N ASN A 88 15.89 2.73 -8.59
CA ASN A 88 15.69 4.12 -8.15
C ASN A 88 14.24 4.55 -8.32
N ILE A 89 13.43 4.29 -7.32
CA ILE A 89 12.01 4.59 -7.29
C ILE A 89 11.79 5.91 -6.54
N ARG A 90 11.00 6.81 -7.12
CA ARG A 90 10.65 8.10 -6.53
C ARG A 90 9.14 8.26 -6.43
N LEU A 91 8.66 8.51 -5.23
CA LEU A 91 7.30 8.97 -4.99
C LEU A 91 7.27 10.48 -5.22
N MET A 92 6.37 10.91 -6.12
CA MET A 92 6.21 12.29 -6.57
C MET A 92 5.09 13.00 -5.79
N ASP A 93 5.03 14.30 -5.90
CA ASP A 93 3.87 15.16 -5.60
C ASP A 93 3.20 14.88 -4.25
N LEU A 94 3.94 15.06 -3.14
CA LEU A 94 3.32 15.12 -1.82
C LEU A 94 2.12 16.08 -1.86
N GLY A 95 0.93 15.58 -1.58
CA GLY A 95 -0.34 16.33 -1.69
C GLY A 95 -0.47 17.55 -0.77
N ILE A 96 0.63 18.26 -0.51
CA ILE A 96 0.72 19.45 0.34
C ILE A 96 -0.23 20.55 -0.15
N ALA A 97 -0.42 20.68 -1.46
CA ALA A 97 -1.36 21.64 -2.04
C ALA A 97 -2.83 21.36 -1.65
N ARG A 98 -3.16 20.12 -1.27
CA ARG A 98 -4.51 19.72 -0.83
C ARG A 98 -4.77 20.05 0.65
N MET A 99 -3.74 20.34 1.45
CA MET A 99 -3.88 20.72 2.85
C MET A 99 -4.47 22.13 3.00
N ASN A 100 -4.28 23.01 2.03
CA ASN A 100 -4.67 24.43 2.08
C ASN A 100 -5.98 24.75 1.32
N GLY A 101 -6.83 23.76 1.04
CA GLY A 101 -8.14 24.03 0.41
C GLY A 101 -8.05 24.48 -1.06
N GLY A 102 -6.96 24.15 -1.75
CA GLY A 102 -6.77 24.50 -3.16
C GLY A 102 -7.94 24.00 -4.02
N ASN A 103 -8.59 24.97 -4.71
CA ASN A 103 -9.81 24.81 -5.48
C ASN A 103 -9.60 24.01 -6.78
N LYS A 104 -9.41 22.68 -6.67
CA LYS A 104 -9.68 21.81 -7.81
C LYS A 104 -10.92 20.98 -7.48
N PHE A 105 -12.07 21.63 -7.59
CA PHE A 105 -13.37 20.95 -7.50
C PHE A 105 -13.61 20.22 -8.82
N SER A 106 -13.83 18.90 -8.75
CA SER A 106 -14.58 18.20 -9.79
C SER A 106 -16.01 18.81 -9.88
N ALA A 107 -16.74 18.51 -10.93
CA ALA A 107 -18.15 18.93 -11.08
C ALA A 107 -19.00 18.62 -9.86
N PHE A 108 -18.56 17.68 -9.00
CA PHE A 108 -19.23 17.24 -7.76
C PHE A 108 -18.54 17.75 -6.48
N GLY A 109 -17.54 18.64 -6.59
CA GLY A 109 -16.80 19.23 -5.46
C GLY A 109 -15.87 18.24 -4.75
N PHE A 110 -15.48 17.15 -5.40
CA PHE A 110 -14.50 16.20 -4.90
C PHE A 110 -13.08 16.71 -5.22
N ILE A 111 -12.14 16.52 -4.31
CA ILE A 111 -10.72 16.89 -4.49
C ILE A 111 -9.91 15.60 -4.45
N GLY A 112 -9.43 15.14 -5.61
CA GLY A 112 -8.64 13.93 -5.70
C GLY A 112 -8.67 13.30 -7.09
N THR A 113 -8.11 12.10 -7.17
CA THR A 113 -8.21 11.22 -8.33
C THR A 113 -9.21 10.12 -7.98
N PRO A 114 -10.45 10.17 -8.53
CA PRO A 114 -11.55 9.29 -8.11
C PRO A 114 -11.19 7.80 -8.09
N GLN A 115 -10.38 7.37 -9.07
CA GLN A 115 -10.02 5.97 -9.27
C GLN A 115 -9.21 5.33 -8.12
N TYR A 116 -8.56 6.16 -7.29
CA TYR A 116 -7.68 5.67 -6.20
C TYR A 116 -8.15 6.13 -4.83
N SER A 117 -9.09 7.07 -4.77
CA SER A 117 -9.46 7.75 -3.53
C SER A 117 -10.10 6.82 -2.51
N ALA A 118 -9.63 6.91 -1.29
CA ALA A 118 -10.20 6.17 -0.17
C ALA A 118 -11.62 6.69 0.19
N PRO A 119 -12.49 5.83 0.76
CA PRO A 119 -13.86 6.21 1.14
C PRO A 119 -13.95 7.47 2.00
N GLU A 120 -13.03 7.67 2.94
CA GLU A 120 -12.98 8.84 3.82
C GLU A 120 -12.63 10.15 3.09
N GLN A 121 -11.94 10.08 1.95
CA GLN A 121 -11.68 11.25 1.10
C GLN A 121 -12.93 11.65 0.29
N ILE A 122 -13.79 10.69 0.00
CA ILE A 122 -15.04 10.88 -0.75
C ILE A 122 -16.16 11.34 0.15
N SER A 123 -16.21 10.82 1.38
CA SER A 123 -17.25 11.15 2.36
C SER A 123 -17.14 12.61 2.81
N ARG A 124 -18.22 13.38 2.61
CA ARG A 124 -18.31 14.79 3.02
C ARG A 124 -18.88 15.00 4.40
N ASP A 125 -19.11 13.94 5.14
CA ASP A 125 -19.68 14.05 6.47
C ASP A 125 -18.68 14.71 7.43
N LYS A 126 -18.83 16.02 7.61
CA LYS A 126 -18.01 16.82 8.53
C LYS A 126 -18.14 16.39 10.00
N ASN A 127 -19.18 15.60 10.31
CA ASN A 127 -19.42 15.05 11.64
C ASN A 127 -18.83 13.64 11.78
N SER A 128 -18.23 13.07 10.73
CA SER A 128 -17.55 11.79 10.78
C SER A 128 -16.29 11.91 11.66
N SER A 129 -16.13 10.99 12.60
CA SER A 129 -14.89 10.82 13.37
C SER A 129 -13.74 10.28 12.53
N VAL A 130 -14.01 9.87 11.28
CA VAL A 130 -13.02 9.29 10.37
C VAL A 130 -12.20 10.42 9.75
N GLN A 131 -10.90 10.40 10.03
CA GLN A 131 -9.95 11.41 9.56
C GLN A 131 -9.02 10.83 8.50
N ILE A 132 -8.53 11.69 7.62
CA ILE A 132 -7.47 11.34 6.68
C ILE A 132 -6.16 11.13 7.45
N ASN A 133 -5.60 9.93 7.37
CA ASN A 133 -4.39 9.50 8.06
C ASN A 133 -3.54 8.55 7.19
N ALA A 134 -2.51 7.92 7.76
CA ALA A 134 -1.62 6.99 7.06
C ALA A 134 -2.36 5.86 6.35
N SER A 135 -3.46 5.34 6.91
CA SER A 135 -4.23 4.25 6.29
C SER A 135 -5.03 4.69 5.05
N THR A 136 -5.17 5.99 4.80
CA THR A 136 -5.69 6.54 3.56
C THR A 136 -4.72 6.29 2.41
N ASP A 137 -3.44 6.62 2.59
CA ASP A 137 -2.39 6.35 1.59
C ASP A 137 -2.21 4.84 1.36
N ILE A 138 -2.39 4.03 2.40
CA ILE A 138 -2.34 2.56 2.30
C ILE A 138 -3.47 2.04 1.40
N TYR A 139 -4.68 2.60 1.51
CA TYR A 139 -5.78 2.26 0.62
C TYR A 139 -5.45 2.62 -0.83
N GLU A 140 -5.04 3.87 -1.08
CA GLU A 140 -4.66 4.34 -2.43
C GLU A 140 -3.55 3.48 -3.05
N LEU A 141 -2.52 3.13 -2.25
CA LEU A 141 -1.44 2.25 -2.68
C LEU A 141 -1.95 0.82 -2.94
N GLY A 142 -2.91 0.32 -2.17
CA GLY A 142 -3.55 -0.97 -2.40
C GLY A 142 -4.25 -1.05 -3.76
N ILE A 143 -5.00 -0.01 -4.14
CA ILE A 143 -5.63 0.11 -5.46
C ILE A 143 -4.58 0.21 -6.57
N THR A 144 -3.57 1.06 -6.38
CA THR A 144 -2.43 1.20 -7.31
C THR A 144 -1.72 -0.14 -7.51
N PHE A 145 -1.44 -0.86 -6.45
CA PHE A 145 -0.77 -2.16 -6.48
C PHE A 145 -1.59 -3.21 -7.25
N TYR A 146 -2.90 -3.28 -6.99
CA TYR A 146 -3.81 -4.15 -7.73
C TYR A 146 -3.79 -3.83 -9.23
N GLU A 147 -3.89 -2.56 -9.59
CA GLU A 147 -3.87 -2.12 -10.99
C GLU A 147 -2.55 -2.48 -11.70
N LEU A 148 -1.41 -2.28 -11.08
CA LEU A 148 -0.10 -2.65 -11.63
C LEU A 148 0.01 -4.16 -11.89
N LEU A 149 -0.54 -4.98 -11.01
CA LEU A 149 -0.54 -6.44 -11.14
C LEU A 149 -1.47 -6.95 -12.25
N THR A 150 -2.67 -6.37 -12.34
CA THR A 150 -3.73 -6.85 -13.25
C THR A 150 -3.76 -6.11 -14.60
N GLY A 151 -3.22 -4.87 -14.63
CA GLY A 151 -3.28 -3.96 -15.76
C GLY A 151 -4.61 -3.21 -15.89
N LYS A 152 -5.48 -3.24 -14.87
CA LYS A 152 -6.80 -2.59 -14.87
C LYS A 152 -7.14 -2.00 -13.52
N ASN A 153 -7.63 -0.76 -13.51
CA ASN A 153 -8.21 -0.20 -12.30
C ASN A 153 -9.56 -0.88 -12.00
N PRO A 154 -9.75 -1.44 -10.79
CA PRO A 154 -10.94 -2.24 -10.48
C PRO A 154 -12.22 -1.40 -10.37
N PHE A 155 -12.09 -0.11 -10.08
CA PHE A 155 -13.22 0.78 -9.80
C PHE A 155 -13.49 1.78 -10.92
N ASP A 156 -12.75 1.67 -12.03
CA ASP A 156 -13.00 2.53 -13.18
C ASP A 156 -14.43 2.36 -13.70
N ALA A 157 -15.06 3.48 -14.06
CA ALA A 157 -16.44 3.53 -14.55
C ALA A 157 -16.59 4.65 -15.57
N PRO A 158 -17.62 4.60 -16.47
CA PRO A 158 -17.85 5.61 -17.48
C PRO A 158 -18.09 7.03 -16.93
N THR A 159 -18.44 7.16 -15.65
CA THR A 159 -18.69 8.44 -15.01
C THR A 159 -17.92 8.56 -13.70
N GLU A 160 -17.52 9.78 -13.34
CA GLU A 160 -16.87 10.08 -12.06
C GLU A 160 -17.70 9.60 -10.87
N MET A 161 -19.02 9.86 -10.88
CA MET A 161 -19.93 9.42 -9.83
C MET A 161 -19.99 7.88 -9.75
N GLY A 162 -19.93 7.18 -10.88
CA GLY A 162 -19.88 5.73 -10.92
C GLY A 162 -18.61 5.20 -10.23
N THR A 163 -17.45 5.79 -10.55
CA THR A 163 -16.16 5.46 -9.92
C THR A 163 -16.20 5.71 -8.41
N LEU A 164 -16.66 6.88 -7.98
CA LEU A 164 -16.80 7.22 -6.56
C LEU A 164 -17.76 6.26 -5.83
N THR A 165 -18.84 5.85 -6.49
CA THR A 165 -19.81 4.89 -5.91
C THR A 165 -19.16 3.52 -5.71
N LYS A 166 -18.38 3.03 -6.68
CA LYS A 166 -17.63 1.78 -6.55
C LYS A 166 -16.61 1.85 -5.41
N GLN A 167 -15.83 2.93 -5.34
CA GLN A 167 -14.88 3.17 -4.25
C GLN A 167 -15.53 3.09 -2.87
N MET A 168 -16.74 3.61 -2.74
CA MET A 168 -17.47 3.58 -1.47
C MET A 168 -18.05 2.21 -1.11
N LYS A 169 -18.45 1.40 -2.10
CA LYS A 169 -19.34 0.24 -1.88
C LYS A 169 -18.75 -1.09 -2.31
N GLU A 170 -17.92 -1.13 -3.35
CA GLU A 170 -17.45 -2.39 -3.94
C GLU A 170 -16.10 -2.82 -3.36
N SER A 171 -15.97 -4.09 -3.03
CA SER A 171 -14.68 -4.69 -2.68
C SER A 171 -13.88 -5.00 -3.94
N LEU A 172 -12.54 -5.11 -3.81
CA LEU A 172 -11.69 -5.54 -4.91
C LEU A 172 -12.09 -6.95 -5.39
N PRO A 173 -12.27 -7.15 -6.70
CA PRO A 173 -12.48 -8.48 -7.26
C PRO A 173 -11.26 -9.36 -7.07
N ASN A 174 -11.46 -10.68 -7.02
CA ASN A 174 -10.35 -11.62 -7.11
C ASN A 174 -9.75 -11.59 -8.52
N ASP A 175 -8.44 -11.75 -8.61
CA ASP A 175 -7.75 -11.93 -9.89
C ASP A 175 -6.69 -13.05 -9.73
N ASP A 176 -6.77 -14.05 -10.61
CA ASP A 176 -5.91 -15.25 -10.57
C ASP A 176 -4.44 -14.94 -10.95
N LYS A 177 -4.16 -13.77 -11.52
CA LYS A 177 -2.80 -13.29 -11.77
C LYS A 177 -2.06 -12.95 -10.49
N ILE A 178 -2.79 -12.72 -9.39
CA ILE A 178 -2.23 -12.35 -8.10
C ILE A 178 -2.16 -13.58 -7.19
N PRO A 179 -0.98 -13.94 -6.65
CA PRO A 179 -0.88 -15.03 -5.69
C PRO A 179 -1.87 -14.85 -4.53
N ARG A 180 -2.60 -15.93 -4.15
CA ARG A 180 -3.68 -15.86 -3.17
C ARG A 180 -3.31 -15.15 -1.85
N LYS A 181 -2.11 -15.42 -1.33
CA LYS A 181 -1.64 -14.76 -0.09
C LYS A 181 -1.46 -13.26 -0.30
N LEU A 182 -0.93 -12.85 -1.44
CA LEU A 182 -0.74 -11.45 -1.79
C LEU A 182 -2.10 -10.76 -2.00
N MET A 183 -3.06 -11.43 -2.64
CA MET A 183 -4.42 -10.91 -2.80
C MET A 183 -5.10 -10.63 -1.45
N GLN A 184 -4.92 -11.50 -0.45
CA GLN A 184 -5.43 -11.28 0.91
C GLN A 184 -4.81 -10.03 1.56
N VAL A 185 -3.52 -9.77 1.30
CA VAL A 185 -2.83 -8.58 1.80
C VAL A 185 -3.40 -7.32 1.13
N ILE A 186 -3.63 -7.36 -0.18
CA ILE A 186 -4.20 -6.22 -0.93
C ILE A 186 -5.65 -5.96 -0.50
N TRP A 187 -6.47 -7.00 -0.30
CA TRP A 187 -7.83 -6.84 0.23
C TRP A 187 -7.85 -6.15 1.58
N LYS A 188 -6.98 -6.56 2.51
CA LYS A 188 -6.88 -5.90 3.81
C LYS A 188 -6.46 -4.43 3.68
N ALA A 189 -5.52 -4.11 2.78
CA ALA A 189 -5.13 -2.72 2.53
C ALA A 189 -6.29 -1.85 2.01
N THR A 190 -7.21 -2.46 1.24
CA THR A 190 -8.32 -1.79 0.56
C THR A 190 -9.69 -1.98 1.24
N GLU A 191 -9.71 -2.39 2.51
CA GLU A 191 -10.92 -2.44 3.32
C GLU A 191 -11.61 -1.07 3.36
N LYS A 192 -12.94 -1.06 3.26
CA LYS A 192 -13.70 0.20 3.27
C LYS A 192 -13.70 0.84 4.66
N ASP A 193 -13.74 0.02 5.68
CA ASP A 193 -13.54 0.43 7.07
C ASP A 193 -12.06 0.69 7.32
N GLN A 194 -11.71 1.96 7.53
CA GLN A 194 -10.34 2.42 7.76
C GLN A 194 -9.64 1.68 8.91
N SER A 195 -10.38 1.32 9.96
CA SER A 195 -9.85 0.64 11.14
C SER A 195 -9.40 -0.80 10.88
N LYS A 196 -9.89 -1.43 9.80
CA LYS A 196 -9.56 -2.80 9.40
C LYS A 196 -8.33 -2.90 8.49
N ARG A 197 -7.85 -1.76 7.97
CA ARG A 197 -6.65 -1.69 7.14
C ARG A 197 -5.38 -1.87 7.98
N TYR A 198 -4.24 -1.93 7.30
CA TYR A 198 -2.96 -1.70 7.95
C TYR A 198 -2.92 -0.25 8.43
N GLN A 199 -2.36 -0.01 9.62
CA GLN A 199 -2.31 1.33 10.21
C GLN A 199 -0.99 2.04 9.89
N THR A 200 0.04 1.30 9.51
CA THR A 200 1.34 1.86 9.11
C THR A 200 1.82 1.28 7.77
N ALA A 201 2.63 2.05 7.06
CA ALA A 201 3.27 1.59 5.82
C ALA A 201 4.20 0.40 6.08
N LEU A 202 4.85 0.36 7.25
CA LEU A 202 5.71 -0.75 7.67
C LEU A 202 4.93 -2.06 7.86
N GLU A 203 3.73 -2.01 8.48
CA GLU A 203 2.86 -3.19 8.59
C GLU A 203 2.48 -3.74 7.21
N PHE A 204 2.07 -2.87 6.28
CA PHE A 204 1.72 -3.27 4.93
C PHE A 204 2.92 -3.88 4.19
N LYS A 205 4.10 -3.23 4.26
CA LYS A 205 5.34 -3.74 3.69
C LYS A 205 5.69 -5.13 4.22
N THR A 206 5.58 -5.32 5.53
CA THR A 206 5.87 -6.59 6.20
C THR A 206 4.93 -7.69 5.73
N ALA A 207 3.63 -7.38 5.61
CA ALA A 207 2.62 -8.32 5.13
C ALA A 207 2.88 -8.75 3.68
N ILE A 208 3.27 -7.82 2.79
CA ILE A 208 3.65 -8.14 1.40
C ILE A 208 4.84 -9.08 1.39
N LYS A 209 5.91 -8.77 2.14
CA LYS A 209 7.10 -9.63 2.24
C LYS A 209 6.75 -11.03 2.72
N GLN A 210 5.92 -11.16 3.75
CA GLN A 210 5.48 -12.46 4.26
C GLN A 210 4.65 -13.24 3.23
N ALA A 211 3.76 -12.57 2.50
CA ALA A 211 2.96 -13.19 1.45
C ALA A 211 3.80 -13.74 0.28
N MET A 212 4.94 -13.10 0.01
CA MET A 212 5.89 -13.49 -1.05
C MET A 212 6.89 -14.57 -0.62
N LEU A 213 6.96 -14.93 0.66
CA LEU A 213 7.81 -16.03 1.10
C LEU A 213 7.33 -17.36 0.48
N PRO A 214 8.25 -18.20 0.03
CA PRO A 214 7.91 -19.54 -0.44
C PRO A 214 7.20 -20.32 0.69
N PRO A 215 6.31 -21.24 0.35
CA PRO A 215 5.69 -22.10 1.36
C PRO A 215 6.78 -22.87 2.10
N LEU A 216 6.72 -22.89 3.43
CA LEU A 216 7.62 -23.70 4.25
C LEU A 216 7.64 -25.14 3.72
N SER A 217 8.82 -25.70 3.52
CA SER A 217 8.96 -27.11 3.20
C SER A 217 8.32 -27.97 4.30
N THR A 218 7.89 -29.17 3.97
CA THR A 218 7.25 -30.06 4.97
C THR A 218 8.18 -30.30 6.16
N SER A 219 9.49 -30.43 5.92
CA SER A 219 10.52 -30.56 6.96
C SER A 219 10.60 -29.31 7.86
N ALA A 220 10.56 -28.10 7.27
CA ALA A 220 10.59 -26.86 8.05
C ALA A 220 9.33 -26.66 8.88
N LYS A 221 8.15 -27.08 8.40
CA LYS A 221 6.89 -27.06 9.17
C LYS A 221 6.94 -28.02 10.37
N VAL A 222 7.51 -29.20 10.16
CA VAL A 222 7.71 -30.19 11.25
C VAL A 222 8.70 -29.65 12.28
N GLN A 223 9.78 -29.04 11.86
CA GLN A 223 10.76 -28.43 12.76
C GLN A 223 10.15 -27.28 13.57
N ASP A 224 9.43 -26.36 12.95
CA ASP A 224 8.74 -25.25 13.62
C ASP A 224 7.70 -25.75 14.63
N TRP A 225 6.96 -26.81 14.27
CA TRP A 225 6.02 -27.46 15.19
C TRP A 225 6.75 -28.10 16.39
N VAL A 226 7.86 -28.82 16.14
CA VAL A 226 8.68 -29.43 17.20
C VAL A 226 9.25 -28.36 18.12
N ASP A 227 9.83 -27.27 17.58
CA ASP A 227 10.44 -26.19 18.35
C ASP A 227 9.40 -25.45 19.22
N SER A 228 8.18 -25.27 18.70
CA SER A 228 7.08 -24.64 19.44
C SER A 228 6.46 -25.54 20.53
N HIS A 229 6.62 -26.87 20.41
CA HIS A 229 6.02 -27.84 21.33
C HIS A 229 7.06 -28.68 22.10
N ILE A 230 8.34 -28.31 22.01
CA ILE A 230 9.43 -29.09 22.62
C ILE A 230 9.23 -29.33 24.13
N GLY A 231 8.69 -28.32 24.84
CA GLY A 231 8.36 -28.44 26.26
C GLY A 231 7.28 -29.48 26.56
N ILE A 232 6.29 -29.60 25.65
CA ILE A 232 5.20 -30.58 25.75
C ILE A 232 5.74 -32.01 25.43
N CYS A 233 6.60 -32.10 24.41
CA CYS A 233 7.21 -33.33 23.99
C CYS A 233 8.13 -33.90 25.09
N ILE A 234 8.96 -33.07 25.73
CA ILE A 234 9.85 -33.47 26.83
C ILE A 234 9.03 -33.88 28.06
N GLY A 235 7.98 -33.11 28.37
CA GLY A 235 7.07 -33.42 29.48
C GLY A 235 6.36 -34.76 29.31
N SER A 236 5.88 -35.08 28.09
CA SER A 236 5.21 -36.33 27.79
C SER A 236 6.16 -37.54 27.84
N VAL A 237 7.40 -37.39 27.37
CA VAL A 237 8.42 -38.45 27.45
C VAL A 237 8.83 -38.68 28.91
N ALA A 238 9.03 -37.63 29.70
CA ALA A 238 9.34 -37.73 31.12
C ALA A 238 8.20 -38.40 31.91
N ALA A 239 6.95 -38.05 31.63
CA ALA A 239 5.79 -38.68 32.24
C ALA A 239 5.66 -40.17 31.87
N LEU A 240 5.99 -40.52 30.62
CA LEU A 240 5.99 -41.94 30.19
C LEU A 240 7.10 -42.74 30.86
N ILE A 241 8.28 -42.19 31.07
CA ILE A 241 9.40 -42.83 31.75
C ILE A 241 9.05 -43.05 33.24
N VAL A 242 8.45 -42.04 33.89
CA VAL A 242 8.00 -42.19 35.31
C VAL A 242 6.90 -43.21 35.42
N PHE A 243 5.95 -43.28 34.49
CA PHE A 243 4.86 -44.26 34.50
C PHE A 243 5.37 -45.68 34.27
N ILE A 244 6.32 -45.89 33.38
CA ILE A 244 6.97 -47.19 33.15
C ILE A 244 7.81 -47.59 34.37
N GLY A 245 8.52 -46.64 35.00
CA GLY A 245 9.29 -46.88 36.21
C GLY A 245 8.43 -47.31 37.40
N LEU A 246 7.19 -46.79 37.53
CA LEU A 246 6.22 -47.16 38.57
C LEU A 246 5.56 -48.53 38.32
N LEU A 247 5.61 -49.05 37.10
CA LEU A 247 5.06 -50.37 36.76
C LEU A 247 6.08 -51.51 36.92
N ILE A 248 7.36 -51.20 37.15
CA ILE A 248 8.47 -52.16 37.25
C ILE A 248 8.90 -52.35 38.72
N PHE A 249 8.41 -51.52 39.64
CA PHE A 249 8.56 -51.65 41.08
C PHE A 249 7.20 -51.89 41.77
#